data_9efe7b266076cda24b1fdc328b359be3
#
_entry.id   9efe7b266076cda24b1fdc328b359be3
#
_cell.length_a   1.000
_cell.length_b   1.000
_cell.length_c   1.000
_cell.angle_alpha   90.00
_cell.angle_beta   90.00
_cell.angle_gamma   90.00
#
_symmetry.space_group_name_H-M   'P 1'
#
loop_
_entity.id
_entity.type
_entity.pdbx_description
1 polymer ?
#
loop_
_entity_poly.entity_id
_entity_poly.type
_entity_poly.pdbx_seq_one_letter_code
_entity_poly.pdbx_strand_id
1 'polypeptide(L)'
;MPDEIAAWFAARVPAGWFDSPPEVIADSEEILVVGRLPDVEPAKAAGADARSAARLARIERFREETRDERVKVAREAERRFKRKVGWGARCGDESKIFTPLSAPVMTRLRMPERSILDTLVAGGVARSRSDALAWCVRLVGMHQADWIKTLREALVKVDEARSKGPLN
;
A
#
# COMPACT_ATOMS: atom_id res chain seq x y z
N MET A 1 -4.21 -4.88 17.35
CA MET A 1 -3.94 -5.66 16.10
C MET A 1 -3.12 -4.86 15.07
N PRO A 2 -3.56 -3.73 14.45
CA PRO A 2 -2.68 -2.96 13.56
C PRO A 2 -1.40 -2.48 14.25
N ASP A 3 -1.49 -2.00 15.48
CA ASP A 3 -0.36 -1.52 16.28
C ASP A 3 0.65 -2.61 16.63
N GLU A 4 0.18 -3.85 16.88
CA GLU A 4 1.06 -5.01 17.14
C GLU A 4 1.88 -5.34 15.89
N ILE A 5 1.26 -5.32 14.71
CA ILE A 5 1.94 -5.60 13.44
C ILE A 5 2.98 -4.50 13.17
N ALA A 6 2.61 -3.24 13.33
CA ALA A 6 3.52 -2.11 13.14
C ALA A 6 4.72 -2.16 14.10
N ALA A 7 4.47 -2.44 15.39
CA ALA A 7 5.52 -2.59 16.40
C ALA A 7 6.46 -3.77 16.08
N TRP A 8 5.91 -4.89 15.60
CA TRP A 8 6.72 -6.04 15.19
C TRP A 8 7.64 -5.70 14.03
N PHE A 9 7.14 -5.04 12.97
CA PHE A 9 7.97 -4.62 11.83
C PHE A 9 9.00 -3.59 12.23
N ALA A 10 8.66 -2.62 13.09
CA ALA A 10 9.60 -1.63 13.61
C ALA A 10 10.78 -2.28 14.35
N ALA A 11 10.53 -3.36 15.08
CA ALA A 11 11.58 -4.10 15.80
C ALA A 11 12.35 -5.11 14.90
N ARG A 12 11.71 -5.61 13.83
CA ARG A 12 12.25 -6.73 13.04
C ARG A 12 13.00 -6.29 11.78
N VAL A 13 12.65 -5.13 11.23
CA VAL A 13 13.33 -4.55 10.08
C VAL A 13 14.76 -4.18 10.47
N PRO A 14 15.79 -4.54 9.67
CA PRO A 14 17.16 -4.20 9.98
C PRO A 14 17.39 -2.69 10.15
N ALA A 15 18.15 -2.33 11.17
CA ALA A 15 18.54 -0.95 11.40
C ALA A 15 19.30 -0.37 10.20
N GLY A 16 19.01 0.88 9.86
CA GLY A 16 19.66 1.57 8.75
C GLY A 16 19.00 1.38 7.37
N TRP A 17 17.94 0.57 7.26
CA TRP A 17 17.17 0.52 6.01
C TRP A 17 16.40 1.81 5.77
N PHE A 18 15.80 2.35 6.81
CA PHE A 18 14.92 3.50 6.76
C PHE A 18 15.36 4.59 7.74
N ASP A 19 15.04 5.82 7.44
CA ASP A 19 15.31 6.99 8.30
C ASP A 19 14.32 7.12 9.48
N SER A 20 13.20 6.39 9.40
CA SER A 20 12.13 6.36 10.41
C SER A 20 11.45 4.98 10.41
N PRO A 21 10.69 4.62 11.44
CA PRO A 21 9.89 3.40 11.45
C PRO A 21 9.02 3.30 10.20
N PRO A 22 8.92 2.12 9.56
CA PRO A 22 8.14 1.97 8.34
C PRO A 22 6.64 2.18 8.61
N GLU A 23 5.96 2.75 7.64
CA GLU A 23 4.50 2.78 7.60
C GLU A 23 3.99 1.36 7.32
N VAL A 24 3.07 0.88 8.15
CA VAL A 24 2.48 -0.46 8.02
C VAL A 24 0.98 -0.34 7.87
N ILE A 25 0.47 -0.76 6.73
CA ILE A 25 -0.96 -0.82 6.44
C ILE A 25 -1.34 -2.30 6.36
N ALA A 26 -2.39 -2.70 7.06
CA ALA A 26 -2.82 -4.10 7.08
C ALA A 26 -4.34 -4.20 6.98
N ASP A 27 -4.80 -5.16 6.16
CA ASP A 27 -6.19 -5.58 6.09
C ASP A 27 -6.33 -7.09 6.41
N SER A 28 -7.43 -7.73 5.99
CA SER A 28 -7.65 -9.17 6.22
C SER A 28 -6.73 -10.07 5.38
N GLU A 29 -6.23 -9.60 4.27
CA GLU A 29 -5.52 -10.38 3.24
C GLU A 29 -4.02 -10.11 3.24
N GLU A 30 -3.62 -8.84 3.44
CA GLU A 30 -2.23 -8.44 3.29
C GLU A 30 -1.74 -7.44 4.34
N ILE A 31 -0.43 -7.37 4.46
CA ILE A 31 0.31 -6.35 5.20
C ILE A 31 1.23 -5.65 4.21
N LEU A 32 1.06 -4.35 4.02
CA LEU A 32 1.94 -3.53 3.20
C LEU A 32 2.89 -2.73 4.09
N VAL A 33 4.19 -2.91 3.89
CA VAL A 33 5.25 -2.22 4.63
C VAL A 33 5.96 -1.25 3.71
N VAL A 34 5.88 0.04 4.00
CA VAL A 34 6.50 1.10 3.21
C VAL A 34 7.48 1.88 4.07
N GLY A 35 8.76 1.79 3.75
CA GLY A 35 9.80 2.52 4.46
C GLY A 35 10.25 3.78 3.73
N ARG A 36 10.68 4.79 4.50
CA ARG A 36 11.30 6.00 3.95
C ARG A 36 12.80 5.79 3.89
N LEU A 37 13.36 5.90 2.69
CA LEU A 37 14.81 5.90 2.47
C LEU A 37 15.38 7.29 2.71
N PRO A 38 16.63 7.40 3.19
CA PRO A 38 17.37 8.65 3.16
C PRO A 38 17.36 9.24 1.74
N ASP A 39 17.03 10.53 1.64
CA ASP A 39 16.98 11.21 0.35
C ASP A 39 18.37 11.27 -0.30
N VAL A 40 18.41 11.33 -1.61
CA VAL A 40 19.65 11.53 -2.34
C VAL A 40 20.00 13.02 -2.34
N GLU A 41 21.25 13.37 -1.99
CA GLU A 41 21.74 14.74 -2.19
C GLU A 41 21.94 14.94 -3.69
N PRO A 42 21.10 15.74 -4.37
CA PRO A 42 21.31 16.05 -5.76
C PRO A 42 22.53 16.99 -5.88
N ALA A 43 23.29 16.86 -6.98
CA ALA A 43 24.24 17.89 -7.35
C ALA A 43 23.54 19.26 -7.32
N LYS A 44 24.15 20.28 -6.75
CA LYS A 44 23.57 21.60 -6.44
C LYS A 44 22.81 22.31 -7.59
N ALA A 45 22.92 21.81 -8.81
CA ALA A 45 22.28 22.36 -10.02
C ALA A 45 21.33 21.37 -10.75
N ALA A 46 20.97 20.22 -10.12
CA ALA A 46 20.14 19.23 -10.78
C ALA A 46 18.67 19.70 -10.89
N GLY A 47 18.11 19.65 -12.09
CA GLY A 47 16.69 19.89 -12.34
C GLY A 47 15.77 18.89 -11.66
N ALA A 48 14.45 19.16 -11.67
CA ALA A 48 13.45 18.30 -11.03
C ALA A 48 13.48 16.86 -11.54
N ASP A 49 13.60 16.68 -12.87
CA ASP A 49 13.64 15.38 -13.52
C ASP A 49 14.86 14.54 -13.11
N ALA A 50 16.03 15.19 -12.98
CA ALA A 50 17.25 14.51 -12.53
C ALA A 50 17.15 14.07 -11.07
N ARG A 51 16.47 14.85 -10.22
CA ARG A 51 16.20 14.46 -8.83
C ARG A 51 15.23 13.28 -8.73
N SER A 52 14.14 13.32 -9.50
CA SER A 52 13.19 12.21 -9.60
C SER A 52 13.89 10.92 -10.04
N ALA A 53 14.67 10.98 -11.11
CA ALA A 53 15.45 9.84 -11.60
C ALA A 53 16.42 9.27 -10.56
N ALA A 54 17.14 10.13 -9.83
CA ALA A 54 18.06 9.71 -8.77
C ALA A 54 17.32 9.03 -7.60
N ARG A 55 16.17 9.56 -7.19
CA ARG A 55 15.33 8.97 -6.14
C ARG A 55 14.77 7.61 -6.56
N LEU A 56 14.26 7.48 -7.78
CA LEU A 56 13.79 6.21 -8.32
C LEU A 56 14.92 5.17 -8.41
N ALA A 57 16.11 5.58 -8.85
CA ALA A 57 17.30 4.70 -8.87
C ALA A 57 17.69 4.26 -7.44
N ARG A 58 17.59 5.15 -6.44
CA ARG A 58 17.83 4.81 -5.02
C ARG A 58 16.84 3.77 -4.51
N ILE A 59 15.55 3.92 -4.85
CA ILE A 59 14.50 2.96 -4.50
C ILE A 59 14.78 1.60 -5.16
N GLU A 60 15.14 1.57 -6.44
CA GLU A 60 15.40 0.32 -7.14
C GLU A 60 16.63 -0.40 -6.57
N ARG A 61 17.73 0.34 -6.29
CA ARG A 61 18.89 -0.22 -5.64
C ARG A 61 18.56 -0.82 -4.27
N PHE A 62 17.79 -0.13 -3.44
CA PHE A 62 17.30 -0.67 -2.17
C PHE A 62 16.50 -1.97 -2.38
N ARG A 63 15.63 -1.99 -3.38
CA ARG A 63 14.83 -3.17 -3.73
C ARG A 63 15.71 -4.38 -4.06
N GLU A 64 16.78 -4.17 -4.80
CA GLU A 64 17.71 -5.24 -5.21
C GLU A 64 18.58 -5.69 -4.04
N GLU A 65 19.25 -4.77 -3.37
CA GLU A 65 20.19 -5.06 -2.29
C GLU A 65 19.53 -5.76 -1.08
N THR A 66 18.27 -5.44 -0.79
CA THR A 66 17.57 -5.96 0.39
C THR A 66 16.63 -7.14 0.11
N ARG A 67 16.60 -7.63 -1.11
CA ARG A 67 15.62 -8.64 -1.54
C ARG A 67 15.57 -9.85 -0.63
N ASP A 68 16.71 -10.46 -0.34
CA ASP A 68 16.77 -11.72 0.41
C ASP A 68 16.36 -11.54 1.87
N GLU A 69 16.78 -10.45 2.50
CA GLU A 69 16.38 -10.12 3.86
C GLU A 69 14.89 -9.77 3.95
N ARG A 70 14.35 -9.02 2.98
CA ARG A 70 12.91 -8.74 2.91
C ARG A 70 12.09 -10.03 2.79
N VAL A 71 12.55 -10.99 2.00
CA VAL A 71 11.91 -12.30 1.87
C VAL A 71 11.92 -13.07 3.19
N LYS A 72 13.01 -13.02 3.95
CA LYS A 72 13.09 -13.68 5.29
C LYS A 72 12.11 -13.04 6.26
N VAL A 73 12.13 -11.71 6.37
CA VAL A 73 11.21 -10.96 7.24
C VAL A 73 9.75 -11.20 6.84
N ALA A 74 9.45 -11.18 5.53
CA ALA A 74 8.11 -11.47 5.03
C ALA A 74 7.63 -12.87 5.44
N ARG A 75 8.45 -13.91 5.26
CA ARG A 75 8.11 -15.28 5.64
C ARG A 75 7.86 -15.43 7.15
N GLU A 76 8.60 -14.72 7.99
CA GLU A 76 8.38 -14.72 9.43
C GLU A 76 7.04 -14.05 9.79
N ALA A 77 6.76 -12.88 9.20
CA ALA A 77 5.51 -12.16 9.38
C ALA A 77 4.30 -12.97 8.86
N GLU A 78 4.41 -13.59 7.68
CA GLU A 78 3.36 -14.43 7.10
C GLU A 78 3.03 -15.64 8.00
N ARG A 79 4.04 -16.26 8.61
CA ARG A 79 3.82 -17.35 9.58
C ARG A 79 3.11 -16.87 10.84
N ARG A 80 3.48 -15.67 11.34
CA ARG A 80 2.93 -15.09 12.56
C ARG A 80 1.52 -14.55 12.37
N PHE A 81 1.32 -13.73 11.34
CA PHE A 81 0.10 -12.96 11.16
C PHE A 81 -0.89 -13.59 10.17
N LYS A 82 -0.49 -14.67 9.47
CA LYS A 82 -1.31 -15.39 8.47
C LYS A 82 -1.82 -14.51 7.33
N ARG A 83 -1.04 -13.50 6.95
CA ARG A 83 -1.32 -12.55 5.88
C ARG A 83 -0.12 -12.43 4.97
N LYS A 84 -0.33 -12.13 3.69
CA LYS A 84 0.74 -11.86 2.74
C LYS A 84 1.43 -10.54 3.06
N VAL A 85 2.73 -10.45 2.75
CA VAL A 85 3.51 -9.24 3.01
C VAL A 85 3.98 -8.63 1.71
N GLY A 86 3.51 -7.40 1.46
CA GLY A 86 4.00 -6.51 0.40
C GLY A 86 5.01 -5.52 0.94
N TRP A 87 5.95 -5.10 0.09
CA TRP A 87 6.96 -4.12 0.41
C TRP A 87 6.93 -2.94 -0.54
N GLY A 88 7.27 -1.77 -0.03
CA GLY A 88 7.49 -0.56 -0.80
C GLY A 88 8.54 0.33 -0.16
N ALA A 89 8.97 1.34 -0.89
CA ALA A 89 9.85 2.38 -0.37
C ALA A 89 9.47 3.75 -0.95
N ARG A 90 9.77 4.79 -0.16
CA ARG A 90 9.70 6.21 -0.55
C ARG A 90 11.09 6.83 -0.45
N CYS A 91 11.40 7.73 -1.39
CA CYS A 91 12.60 8.54 -1.35
C CYS A 91 12.22 9.95 -1.81
N GLY A 92 12.25 10.93 -0.93
CA GLY A 92 11.65 12.24 -1.19
C GLY A 92 10.16 12.11 -1.57
N ASP A 93 9.80 12.63 -2.74
CA ASP A 93 8.44 12.60 -3.27
C ASP A 93 8.13 11.32 -4.08
N GLU A 94 9.16 10.53 -4.38
CA GLU A 94 9.00 9.29 -5.14
C GLU A 94 8.61 8.13 -4.25
N SER A 95 7.74 7.25 -4.78
CA SER A 95 7.26 6.06 -4.07
C SER A 95 7.08 4.89 -5.02
N LYS A 96 7.47 3.69 -4.60
CA LYS A 96 7.29 2.47 -5.38
C LYS A 96 6.91 1.29 -4.48
N ILE A 97 5.84 0.60 -4.84
CA ILE A 97 5.47 -0.70 -4.26
C ILE A 97 6.18 -1.79 -5.05
N PHE A 98 6.92 -2.67 -4.37
CA PHE A 98 7.73 -3.71 -4.99
C PHE A 98 6.94 -4.96 -5.37
N THR A 99 5.94 -5.28 -4.56
CA THR A 99 5.10 -6.46 -4.72
C THR A 99 3.64 -6.02 -4.62
N PRO A 100 3.02 -5.65 -5.75
CA PRO A 100 1.59 -5.39 -5.76
C PRO A 100 0.87 -6.72 -5.54
N LEU A 101 0.28 -6.88 -4.38
CA LEU A 101 -0.60 -8.00 -4.08
C LEU A 101 -2.01 -7.67 -4.59
N SER A 102 -2.73 -8.69 -4.99
CA SER A 102 -4.13 -8.57 -5.36
C SER A 102 -4.92 -9.71 -4.75
N ALA A 103 -6.01 -9.37 -4.07
CA ALA A 103 -6.96 -10.33 -3.55
C ALA A 103 -8.21 -10.36 -4.44
N PRO A 104 -8.82 -11.52 -4.70
CA PRO A 104 -10.04 -11.60 -5.48
C PRO A 104 -11.22 -11.02 -4.69
N VAL A 105 -11.96 -10.11 -5.32
CA VAL A 105 -13.24 -9.64 -4.79
C VAL A 105 -14.34 -10.08 -5.75
N MET A 106 -15.27 -10.90 -5.25
CA MET A 106 -16.39 -11.38 -6.04
C MET A 106 -17.60 -10.47 -5.81
N THR A 107 -18.22 -10.03 -6.90
CA THR A 107 -19.46 -9.24 -6.85
C THR A 107 -20.45 -9.71 -7.92
N ARG A 108 -21.74 -9.41 -7.68
CA ARG A 108 -22.82 -9.61 -8.64
C ARG A 108 -23.39 -8.26 -9.02
N LEU A 109 -23.28 -7.89 -10.28
CA LEU A 109 -23.78 -6.64 -10.83
C LEU A 109 -25.03 -6.86 -11.65
N ARG A 110 -25.96 -5.91 -11.60
CA ARG A 110 -27.14 -5.87 -12.46
C ARG A 110 -26.77 -5.35 -13.85
N MET A 111 -27.73 -5.40 -14.78
CA MET A 111 -27.50 -5.00 -16.16
C MET A 111 -26.96 -3.57 -16.32
N PRO A 112 -27.47 -2.54 -15.62
CA PRO A 112 -26.97 -1.19 -15.78
C PRO A 112 -25.47 -1.05 -15.43
N GLU A 113 -25.04 -1.66 -14.30
CA GLU A 113 -23.64 -1.60 -13.87
C GLU A 113 -22.73 -2.39 -14.83
N ARG A 114 -23.20 -3.57 -15.30
CA ARG A 114 -22.44 -4.34 -16.30
C ARG A 114 -22.28 -3.57 -17.60
N SER A 115 -23.33 -2.88 -18.05
CA SER A 115 -23.27 -2.06 -19.27
C SER A 115 -22.19 -0.96 -19.19
N ILE A 116 -22.00 -0.35 -18.01
CA ILE A 116 -20.92 0.61 -17.79
C ILE A 116 -19.56 -0.07 -18.00
N LEU A 117 -19.35 -1.24 -17.39
CA LEU A 117 -18.09 -1.97 -17.54
C LEU A 117 -17.84 -2.36 -19.00
N ASP A 118 -18.88 -2.82 -19.72
CA ASP A 118 -18.77 -3.19 -21.12
C ASP A 118 -18.41 -1.98 -22.01
N THR A 119 -18.96 -0.80 -21.70
CA THR A 119 -18.62 0.44 -22.39
C THR A 119 -17.16 0.83 -22.15
N LEU A 120 -16.66 0.70 -20.91
CA LEU A 120 -15.26 0.98 -20.58
C LEU A 120 -14.29 0.03 -21.30
N VAL A 121 -14.66 -1.24 -21.42
CA VAL A 121 -13.88 -2.23 -22.16
C VAL A 121 -13.92 -1.93 -23.67
N ALA A 122 -15.10 -1.69 -24.23
CA ALA A 122 -15.27 -1.37 -25.65
C ALA A 122 -14.56 -0.05 -26.04
N GLY A 123 -14.54 0.92 -25.13
CA GLY A 123 -13.83 2.20 -25.30
C GLY A 123 -12.31 2.13 -25.08
N GLY A 124 -11.76 0.96 -24.77
CA GLY A 124 -10.31 0.77 -24.55
C GLY A 124 -9.77 1.33 -23.23
N VAL A 125 -10.64 1.74 -22.31
CA VAL A 125 -10.24 2.23 -20.97
C VAL A 125 -9.74 1.10 -20.08
N ALA A 126 -10.31 -0.10 -20.26
CA ALA A 126 -9.97 -1.29 -19.50
C ALA A 126 -9.88 -2.53 -20.41
N ARG A 127 -9.06 -3.51 -20.02
CA ARG A 127 -8.84 -4.74 -20.79
C ARG A 127 -9.89 -5.82 -20.55
N SER A 128 -10.61 -5.73 -19.45
CA SER A 128 -11.65 -6.69 -19.03
C SER A 128 -12.64 -6.04 -18.06
N ARG A 129 -13.79 -6.70 -17.83
CA ARG A 129 -14.74 -6.24 -16.80
C ARG A 129 -14.13 -6.12 -15.40
N SER A 130 -13.24 -7.03 -15.02
CA SER A 130 -12.54 -6.96 -13.73
C SER A 130 -11.61 -5.76 -13.65
N ASP A 131 -10.88 -5.46 -14.72
CA ASP A 131 -10.01 -4.29 -14.82
C ASP A 131 -10.85 -2.99 -14.82
N ALA A 132 -11.98 -2.97 -15.53
CA ALA A 132 -12.92 -1.85 -15.52
C ALA A 132 -13.49 -1.59 -14.11
N LEU A 133 -13.87 -2.65 -13.37
CA LEU A 133 -14.35 -2.52 -12.00
C LEU A 133 -13.26 -1.97 -11.08
N ALA A 134 -12.04 -2.48 -11.16
CA ALA A 134 -10.90 -1.97 -10.40
C ALA A 134 -10.60 -0.50 -10.76
N TRP A 135 -10.75 -0.11 -12.02
CA TRP A 135 -10.64 1.28 -12.46
C TRP A 135 -11.71 2.17 -11.83
N CYS A 136 -12.98 1.73 -11.79
CA CYS A 136 -14.06 2.45 -11.11
C CYS A 136 -13.77 2.66 -9.63
N VAL A 137 -13.26 1.63 -8.93
CA VAL A 137 -12.89 1.73 -7.50
C VAL A 137 -11.78 2.76 -7.30
N ARG A 138 -10.74 2.75 -8.16
CA ARG A 138 -9.68 3.77 -8.11
C ARG A 138 -10.22 5.18 -8.35
N LEU A 139 -11.14 5.33 -9.30
CA LEU A 139 -11.78 6.62 -9.61
C LEU A 139 -12.55 7.17 -8.40
N VAL A 140 -13.32 6.32 -7.72
CA VAL A 140 -13.99 6.69 -6.46
C VAL A 140 -12.96 7.10 -5.40
N GLY A 141 -11.88 6.33 -5.24
CA GLY A 141 -10.79 6.65 -4.31
C GLY A 141 -10.16 8.02 -4.56
N MET A 142 -10.00 8.42 -5.82
CA MET A 142 -9.45 9.73 -6.19
C MET A 142 -10.43 10.88 -5.99
N HIS A 143 -11.70 10.70 -6.37
CA HIS A 143 -12.70 11.77 -6.34
C HIS A 143 -13.40 11.92 -4.99
N GLN A 144 -13.37 10.91 -4.13
CA GLN A 144 -14.01 10.88 -2.82
C GLN A 144 -13.02 10.66 -1.67
N ALA A 145 -11.76 11.05 -1.88
CA ALA A 145 -10.67 10.80 -0.93
C ALA A 145 -10.97 11.35 0.48
N ASP A 146 -11.48 12.57 0.57
CA ASP A 146 -11.78 13.22 1.84
C ASP A 146 -12.95 12.53 2.58
N TRP A 147 -13.99 12.13 1.86
CA TRP A 147 -15.10 11.38 2.44
C TRP A 147 -14.65 10.01 2.95
N ILE A 148 -13.87 9.28 2.16
CA ILE A 148 -13.32 7.96 2.57
C ILE A 148 -12.39 8.12 3.77
N LYS A 149 -11.59 9.19 3.83
CA LYS A 149 -10.74 9.49 4.97
C LYS A 149 -11.58 9.74 6.23
N THR A 150 -12.63 10.55 6.13
CA THR A 150 -13.55 10.83 7.24
C THR A 150 -14.21 9.54 7.75
N LEU A 151 -14.62 8.64 6.85
CA LEU A 151 -15.18 7.33 7.23
C LEU A 151 -14.15 6.48 7.98
N ARG A 152 -12.90 6.43 7.52
CA ARG A 152 -11.84 5.68 8.22
C ARG A 152 -11.59 6.23 9.64
N GLU A 153 -11.56 7.54 9.80
CA GLU A 153 -11.39 8.20 11.10
C GLU A 153 -12.57 7.88 12.04
N ALA A 154 -13.78 7.85 11.51
CA ALA A 154 -14.97 7.47 12.28
C ALA A 154 -14.95 5.99 12.70
N LEU A 155 -14.46 5.09 11.84
CA LEU A 155 -14.34 3.66 12.14
C LEU A 155 -13.36 3.38 13.29
N VAL A 156 -12.28 4.15 13.43
CA VAL A 156 -11.36 4.03 14.56
C VAL A 156 -12.12 4.23 15.89
N LYS A 157 -12.98 5.23 15.97
CA LYS A 157 -13.81 5.48 17.17
C LYS A 157 -14.83 4.35 17.44
N VAL A 158 -15.36 3.75 16.38
CA VAL A 158 -16.26 2.60 16.50
C VAL A 158 -15.51 1.39 17.05
N ASP A 159 -14.29 1.13 16.57
CA ASP A 159 -13.47 0.02 17.04
C ASP A 159 -13.01 0.22 18.49
N GLU A 160 -12.68 1.44 18.89
CA GLU A 160 -12.41 1.79 20.29
C GLU A 160 -13.63 1.54 21.19
N ALA A 161 -14.83 1.92 20.72
CA ALA A 161 -16.06 1.67 21.47
C ALA A 161 -16.37 0.17 21.59
N ARG A 162 -16.16 -0.59 20.52
CA ARG A 162 -16.34 -2.06 20.52
C ARG A 162 -15.33 -2.75 21.45
N SER A 163 -14.09 -2.31 21.49
CA SER A 163 -13.06 -2.91 22.33
C SER A 163 -13.29 -2.68 23.82
N LYS A 164 -13.97 -1.57 24.18
CA LYS A 164 -14.33 -1.26 25.57
C LYS A 164 -15.52 -2.09 26.06
N GLY A 165 -16.36 -2.61 25.16
CA GLY A 165 -17.54 -3.43 25.46
C GLY A 165 -18.53 -2.80 26.44
N PRO A 166 -19.68 -3.40 26.68
CA PRO A 166 -20.47 -3.09 27.85
C PRO A 166 -19.73 -3.59 29.07
N LEU A 167 -19.48 -2.72 30.02
CA LEU A 167 -18.97 -3.11 31.35
C LEU A 167 -19.97 -4.08 31.97
N ASN A 168 -19.58 -5.36 32.14
CA ASN A 168 -20.32 -6.32 32.96
C ASN A 168 -20.08 -6.03 34.41
#